data_75276be25d57072e6bc5ebec287e0043
#
_entry.id   75276be25d57072e6bc5ebec287e0043
#
_cell.length_a   1.000
_cell.length_b   1.000
_cell.length_c   1.000
_cell.angle_alpha   90.00
_cell.angle_beta   90.00
_cell.angle_gamma   90.00
#
_symmetry.space_group_name_H-M   'P 1'
#
loop_
_entity.id
_entity.type
_entity.pdbx_description
1 polymer ?
#
loop_
_entity_poly.entity_id
_entity_poly.type
_entity_poly.pdbx_seq_one_letter_code
_entity_poly.pdbx_strand_id
1 'polypeptide(L)'
;MNSVNVIIDTDPGVDDFLAIALALNSPELVIEAFTTTGGNAALRHTNANMLRILEALNRPDVPVYRGSQRPLVGSFGDAEDVHGVGGLPISLPRPSIRTRDEHAVKYMAQRLNDGPPVTLIALGPPTNVARLFRDHPGSVKSVERVVIMGGALDVPGNVTDYAEFNVWSDPEATALVFGSGVPVTMVGSDVCNQVRIYADKTPVPVNSVIRRLTEAQYVARPGRRITLYDPLTVMAVTRPGIVKLERLSIAVDVSDGPERGRTRRDPAGAMIDVATCVDVKAAIGLFTERVIQGRF
;
A
#
# COMPACT_ATOMS: atom_id res chain seq x y z
N MET A 1 6.64 7.75 -22.33
CA MET A 1 6.27 6.49 -21.70
C MET A 1 4.74 6.49 -21.63
N ASN A 2 4.07 5.35 -21.89
CA ASN A 2 2.63 5.28 -21.71
C ASN A 2 2.33 5.32 -20.21
N SER A 3 1.36 6.15 -19.82
CA SER A 3 0.88 6.20 -18.43
C SER A 3 0.10 4.94 -18.09
N VAL A 4 0.16 4.53 -16.81
CA VAL A 4 -0.54 3.34 -16.28
C VAL A 4 -1.76 3.81 -15.52
N ASN A 5 -2.95 3.30 -15.87
CA ASN A 5 -4.16 3.52 -15.10
C ASN A 5 -4.10 2.72 -13.79
N VAL A 6 -4.31 3.39 -12.68
CA VAL A 6 -4.22 2.75 -11.35
C VAL A 6 -5.40 3.09 -10.45
N ILE A 7 -5.83 2.12 -9.66
CA ILE A 7 -6.62 2.32 -8.46
C ILE A 7 -5.72 1.92 -7.29
N ILE A 8 -5.60 2.79 -6.28
CA ILE A 8 -4.74 2.55 -5.12
C ILE A 8 -5.63 2.26 -3.91
N ASP A 9 -5.49 1.05 -3.37
CA ASP A 9 -6.16 0.59 -2.16
C ASP A 9 -5.22 0.77 -0.97
N THR A 10 -5.66 1.44 0.08
CA THR A 10 -4.77 1.96 1.13
C THR A 10 -5.50 2.06 2.48
N ASP A 11 -4.76 1.98 3.58
CA ASP A 11 -5.25 2.19 4.96
C ASP A 11 -4.49 3.33 5.65
N PRO A 12 -4.62 4.58 5.17
CA PRO A 12 -3.70 5.69 5.37
C PRO A 12 -3.12 5.86 6.77
N GLY A 13 -1.88 5.38 6.88
CA GLY A 13 -0.91 5.65 7.93
C GLY A 13 0.19 6.59 7.41
N VAL A 14 1.37 6.50 8.02
CA VAL A 14 2.50 7.40 7.70
C VAL A 14 3.13 7.07 6.36
N ASP A 15 3.41 5.80 6.10
CA ASP A 15 4.04 5.34 4.87
C ASP A 15 3.08 5.40 3.69
N ASP A 16 1.78 5.10 3.90
CA ASP A 16 0.73 5.40 2.93
C ASP A 16 0.74 6.87 2.52
N PHE A 17 0.82 7.81 3.48
CA PHE A 17 0.88 9.24 3.18
C PHE A 17 2.03 9.54 2.22
N LEU A 18 3.21 9.02 2.51
CA LEU A 18 4.40 9.22 1.68
C LEU A 18 4.26 8.56 0.30
N ALA A 19 3.60 7.40 0.23
CA ALA A 19 3.31 6.70 -1.01
C ALA A 19 2.26 7.44 -1.85
N ILE A 20 1.22 7.97 -1.23
CA ILE A 20 0.20 8.80 -1.88
C ILE A 20 0.84 10.07 -2.46
N ALA A 21 1.71 10.74 -1.69
CA ALA A 21 2.45 11.90 -2.15
C ALA A 21 3.34 11.55 -3.37
N LEU A 22 4.04 10.41 -3.32
CA LEU A 22 4.84 9.92 -4.44
C LEU A 22 3.98 9.63 -5.66
N ALA A 23 2.85 8.93 -5.48
CA ALA A 23 1.94 8.58 -6.57
C ALA A 23 1.37 9.82 -7.26
N LEU A 24 0.92 10.82 -6.49
CA LEU A 24 0.37 12.08 -7.00
C LEU A 24 1.40 12.91 -7.80
N ASN A 25 2.69 12.77 -7.49
CA ASN A 25 3.80 13.40 -8.21
C ASN A 25 4.47 12.46 -9.26
N SER A 26 3.79 11.39 -9.64
CA SER A 26 4.29 10.43 -10.62
C SER A 26 3.54 10.55 -11.94
N PRO A 27 4.12 11.21 -12.96
CA PRO A 27 3.46 11.43 -14.25
C PRO A 27 3.23 10.12 -15.04
N GLU A 28 3.85 9.03 -14.62
CA GLU A 28 3.62 7.69 -15.17
C GLU A 28 2.29 7.08 -14.74
N LEU A 29 1.62 7.65 -13.72
CA LEU A 29 0.37 7.13 -13.19
C LEU A 29 -0.82 8.02 -13.58
N VAL A 30 -1.89 7.40 -14.03
CA VAL A 30 -3.22 7.99 -14.07
C VAL A 30 -4.00 7.41 -12.89
N ILE A 31 -4.05 8.14 -11.78
CA ILE A 31 -4.76 7.71 -10.57
C ILE A 31 -6.25 7.96 -10.77
N GLU A 32 -7.02 6.89 -10.95
CA GLU A 32 -8.46 6.98 -11.18
C GLU A 32 -9.24 7.15 -9.86
N ALA A 33 -8.78 6.51 -8.81
CA ALA A 33 -9.36 6.61 -7.48
C ALA A 33 -8.43 6.09 -6.40
N PHE A 34 -8.72 6.49 -5.16
CA PHE A 34 -8.27 5.79 -3.96
C PHE A 34 -9.44 5.00 -3.36
N THR A 35 -9.15 3.79 -2.91
CA THR A 35 -10.05 2.99 -2.09
C THR A 35 -9.46 2.81 -0.71
N THR A 36 -10.29 2.80 0.34
CA THR A 36 -9.79 2.71 1.70
C THR A 36 -10.23 1.42 2.39
N THR A 37 -9.36 0.88 3.25
CA THR A 37 -9.64 -0.28 4.10
C THR A 37 -9.26 0.03 5.56
N GLY A 38 -9.72 -0.80 6.49
CA GLY A 38 -9.13 -0.86 7.82
C GLY A 38 -7.79 -1.59 7.77
N GLY A 39 -6.97 -1.39 8.76
CA GLY A 39 -5.61 -1.93 8.89
C GLY A 39 -4.85 -1.11 9.90
N ASN A 40 -4.00 -0.18 9.49
CA ASN A 40 -3.21 0.71 10.35
C ASN A 40 -4.05 1.40 11.44
N ALA A 41 -5.32 1.65 11.14
CA ALA A 41 -6.35 2.10 12.08
C ALA A 41 -7.74 1.64 11.63
N ALA A 42 -8.75 1.86 12.45
CA ALA A 42 -10.13 1.56 12.05
C ALA A 42 -10.52 2.37 10.79
N LEU A 43 -11.31 1.77 9.89
CA LEU A 43 -11.72 2.35 8.60
C LEU A 43 -12.22 3.80 8.68
N ARG A 44 -12.93 4.18 9.77
CA ARG A 44 -13.37 5.57 9.96
C ARG A 44 -12.20 6.56 9.99
N HIS A 45 -11.06 6.14 10.52
CA HIS A 45 -9.84 6.96 10.61
C HIS A 45 -9.07 6.93 9.30
N THR A 46 -8.82 5.75 8.73
CA THR A 46 -8.09 5.61 7.47
C THR A 46 -8.79 6.35 6.33
N ASN A 47 -10.12 6.24 6.24
CA ASN A 47 -10.91 6.99 5.27
C ASN A 47 -10.86 8.52 5.50
N ALA A 48 -10.95 8.98 6.76
CA ALA A 48 -10.82 10.41 7.07
C ALA A 48 -9.39 10.92 6.78
N ASN A 49 -8.37 10.12 7.06
CA ASN A 49 -6.98 10.44 6.75
C ASN A 49 -6.78 10.59 5.24
N MET A 50 -7.32 9.68 4.42
CA MET A 50 -7.23 9.78 2.96
C MET A 50 -7.73 11.14 2.45
N LEU A 51 -8.92 11.56 2.90
CA LEU A 51 -9.49 12.86 2.51
C LEU A 51 -8.61 14.04 2.95
N ARG A 52 -8.10 13.99 4.19
CA ARG A 52 -7.20 15.02 4.73
C ARG A 52 -5.88 15.10 3.98
N ILE A 53 -5.33 13.95 3.59
CA ILE A 53 -4.08 13.84 2.81
C ILE A 53 -4.27 14.49 1.44
N LEU A 54 -5.34 14.18 0.75
CA LEU A 54 -5.62 14.77 -0.57
C LEU A 54 -5.74 16.29 -0.51
N GLU A 55 -6.43 16.84 0.48
CA GLU A 55 -6.49 18.30 0.66
C GLU A 55 -5.12 18.90 1.03
N ALA A 56 -4.38 18.25 1.92
CA ALA A 56 -3.05 18.70 2.33
C ALA A 56 -2.04 18.68 1.17
N LEU A 57 -2.28 17.85 0.16
CA LEU A 57 -1.49 17.73 -1.06
C LEU A 57 -2.13 18.43 -2.26
N ASN A 58 -3.11 19.33 -2.05
CA ASN A 58 -3.81 20.09 -3.10
C ASN A 58 -4.40 19.21 -4.23
N ARG A 59 -4.86 18.00 -3.90
CA ARG A 59 -5.48 17.07 -4.85
C ARG A 59 -6.89 16.62 -4.43
N PRO A 60 -7.79 17.57 -4.10
CA PRO A 60 -9.17 17.25 -3.71
C PRO A 60 -10.01 16.69 -4.88
N ASP A 61 -9.47 16.73 -6.09
CA ASP A 61 -10.09 16.25 -7.33
C ASP A 61 -10.15 14.73 -7.43
N VAL A 62 -9.21 14.00 -6.80
CA VAL A 62 -9.15 12.54 -6.90
C VAL A 62 -10.23 11.89 -6.04
N PRO A 63 -11.10 11.03 -6.62
CA PRO A 63 -12.19 10.42 -5.86
C PRO A 63 -11.68 9.38 -4.85
N VAL A 64 -12.38 9.33 -3.70
CA VAL A 64 -12.14 8.36 -2.65
C VAL A 64 -13.38 7.50 -2.43
N TYR A 65 -13.21 6.18 -2.38
CA TYR A 65 -14.27 5.22 -2.10
C TYR A 65 -13.97 4.45 -0.81
N ARG A 66 -14.95 4.40 0.06
CA ARG A 66 -14.85 3.68 1.33
C ARG A 66 -15.08 2.19 1.12
N GLY A 67 -14.15 1.36 1.61
CA GLY A 67 -14.19 -0.09 1.44
C GLY A 67 -14.42 -0.87 2.73
N SER A 68 -13.59 -1.87 2.96
CA SER A 68 -13.80 -2.90 3.98
C SER A 68 -13.45 -2.42 5.39
N GLN A 69 -14.39 -2.61 6.31
CA GLN A 69 -14.20 -2.32 7.73
C GLN A 69 -13.60 -3.50 8.50
N ARG A 70 -13.68 -4.70 7.93
CA ARG A 70 -13.22 -5.96 8.54
C ARG A 70 -12.50 -6.80 7.49
N PRO A 71 -11.52 -7.61 7.88
CA PRO A 71 -10.90 -8.61 7.01
C PRO A 71 -11.93 -9.64 6.53
N LEU A 72 -11.52 -10.58 5.71
CA LEU A 72 -12.40 -11.69 5.30
C LEU A 72 -12.80 -12.55 6.48
N VAL A 73 -11.90 -12.76 7.43
CA VAL A 73 -12.13 -13.54 8.65
C VAL A 73 -11.68 -12.75 9.87
N GLY A 74 -12.52 -12.65 10.89
CA GLY A 74 -12.19 -12.00 12.18
C GLY A 74 -12.29 -10.48 12.17
N SER A 75 -11.32 -9.82 12.76
CA SER A 75 -11.21 -8.35 12.88
C SER A 75 -9.80 -7.90 12.59
N PHE A 76 -9.64 -6.71 12.00
CA PHE A 76 -8.32 -6.08 11.91
C PHE A 76 -7.72 -5.86 13.31
N GLY A 77 -6.42 -6.07 13.43
CA GLY A 77 -5.62 -5.39 14.42
C GLY A 77 -5.54 -3.90 14.11
N ASP A 78 -4.70 -3.19 14.81
CA ASP A 78 -4.28 -1.84 14.47
C ASP A 78 -2.77 -1.70 14.62
N ALA A 79 -2.22 -0.61 14.11
CA ALA A 79 -0.81 -0.24 14.23
C ALA A 79 -0.67 1.20 14.74
N GLU A 80 -1.55 1.61 15.65
CA GLU A 80 -1.54 2.96 16.22
C GLU A 80 -0.26 3.25 17.04
N ASP A 81 0.40 2.22 17.55
CA ASP A 81 1.73 2.29 18.17
C ASP A 81 2.84 2.68 17.17
N VAL A 82 2.62 2.36 15.89
CA VAL A 82 3.54 2.62 14.78
C VAL A 82 3.26 3.95 14.11
N HIS A 83 1.97 4.22 13.83
CA HIS A 83 1.52 5.34 13.00
C HIS A 83 0.96 6.50 13.83
N GLY A 84 0.71 6.30 15.12
CA GLY A 84 0.04 7.25 16.00
C GLY A 84 -1.47 7.04 16.07
N VAL A 85 -2.09 7.60 17.08
CA VAL A 85 -3.53 7.46 17.34
C VAL A 85 -4.34 7.89 16.13
N GLY A 86 -5.22 7.01 15.65
CA GLY A 86 -5.98 7.23 14.43
C GLY A 86 -5.16 7.12 13.14
N GLY A 87 -3.95 6.56 13.19
CA GLY A 87 -3.11 6.24 12.03
C GLY A 87 -2.19 7.37 11.55
N LEU A 88 -2.22 8.57 12.14
CA LEU A 88 -1.29 9.66 11.81
C LEU A 88 -0.75 10.34 13.07
N PRO A 89 0.57 10.58 13.16
CA PRO A 89 1.22 11.22 14.32
C PRO A 89 1.05 12.74 14.31
N ILE A 90 0.41 13.30 13.29
CA ILE A 90 0.15 14.73 13.12
C ILE A 90 -1.35 15.00 12.97
N SER A 91 -1.80 16.11 13.52
CA SER A 91 -3.16 16.58 13.29
C SER A 91 -3.24 17.31 11.94
N LEU A 92 -4.22 16.90 11.12
CA LEU A 92 -4.60 17.58 9.89
C LEU A 92 -5.99 18.21 10.05
N PRO A 93 -6.31 19.30 9.36
CA PRO A 93 -7.62 19.91 9.37
C PRO A 93 -8.74 18.92 9.02
N ARG A 94 -9.95 19.21 9.48
CA ARG A 94 -11.13 18.44 9.05
C ARG A 94 -11.32 18.64 7.54
N PRO A 95 -11.48 17.55 6.76
CA PRO A 95 -11.60 17.66 5.32
C PRO A 95 -12.93 18.30 4.91
N SER A 96 -12.92 19.10 3.87
CA SER A 96 -14.10 19.67 3.23
C SER A 96 -14.67 18.73 2.15
N ILE A 97 -13.81 17.94 1.51
CA ILE A 97 -14.22 16.91 0.55
C ILE A 97 -14.84 15.70 1.25
N ARG A 98 -15.57 14.92 0.47
CA ARG A 98 -16.28 13.73 0.98
C ARG A 98 -15.93 12.50 0.15
N THR A 99 -16.01 11.36 0.81
CA THR A 99 -16.00 10.05 0.17
C THR A 99 -17.19 9.93 -0.77
N ARG A 100 -17.03 9.23 -1.88
CA ARG A 100 -18.13 8.85 -2.77
C ARG A 100 -19.07 7.88 -2.03
N ASP A 101 -20.35 7.94 -2.35
CA ASP A 101 -21.38 7.14 -1.64
C ASP A 101 -21.26 5.64 -1.95
N GLU A 102 -20.69 5.29 -3.10
CA GLU A 102 -20.53 3.92 -3.50
C GLU A 102 -19.41 3.21 -2.74
N HIS A 103 -19.63 1.94 -2.41
CA HIS A 103 -18.62 1.10 -1.76
C HIS A 103 -17.47 0.79 -2.73
N ALA A 104 -16.23 0.80 -2.24
CA ALA A 104 -15.00 0.61 -3.02
C ALA A 104 -15.04 -0.63 -3.94
N VAL A 105 -15.48 -1.78 -3.42
CA VAL A 105 -15.54 -3.03 -4.19
C VAL A 105 -16.51 -2.91 -5.36
N LYS A 106 -17.66 -2.28 -5.16
CA LYS A 106 -18.66 -2.08 -6.20
C LYS A 106 -18.15 -1.12 -7.28
N TYR A 107 -17.53 0.00 -6.86
CA TYR A 107 -16.88 0.93 -7.78
C TYR A 107 -15.82 0.24 -8.64
N MET A 108 -14.90 -0.52 -8.01
CA MET A 108 -13.87 -1.24 -8.75
C MET A 108 -14.47 -2.22 -9.76
N ALA A 109 -15.50 -2.97 -9.36
CA ALA A 109 -16.15 -3.93 -10.24
C ALA A 109 -16.79 -3.24 -11.46
N GLN A 110 -17.51 -2.14 -11.28
CA GLN A 110 -18.11 -1.36 -12.36
C GLN A 110 -17.03 -0.78 -13.28
N ARG A 111 -16.01 -0.12 -12.69
CA ARG A 111 -14.93 0.49 -13.47
C ARG A 111 -14.18 -0.53 -14.33
N LEU A 112 -13.93 -1.72 -13.80
CA LEU A 112 -13.25 -2.80 -14.53
C LEU A 112 -14.11 -3.39 -15.65
N ASN A 113 -15.43 -3.40 -15.51
CA ASN A 113 -16.33 -3.87 -16.56
C ASN A 113 -16.47 -2.85 -17.71
N ASP A 114 -16.41 -1.56 -17.40
CA ASP A 114 -16.77 -0.48 -18.33
C ASP A 114 -15.55 0.21 -18.97
N GLY A 115 -14.32 -0.12 -18.56
CA GLY A 115 -13.13 0.59 -18.99
C GLY A 115 -11.94 -0.28 -19.39
N PRO A 116 -10.82 0.34 -19.78
CA PRO A 116 -9.59 -0.36 -20.10
C PRO A 116 -9.00 -1.06 -18.85
N PRO A 117 -8.07 -2.01 -19.04
CA PRO A 117 -7.39 -2.66 -17.93
C PRO A 117 -6.75 -1.67 -16.94
N VAL A 118 -6.78 -2.04 -15.66
CA VAL A 118 -6.27 -1.22 -14.55
C VAL A 118 -5.29 -2.03 -13.72
N THR A 119 -4.20 -1.40 -13.31
CA THR A 119 -3.31 -1.94 -12.27
C THR A 119 -3.88 -1.57 -10.89
N LEU A 120 -4.10 -2.57 -10.04
CA LEU A 120 -4.47 -2.35 -8.65
C LEU A 120 -3.20 -2.31 -7.79
N ILE A 121 -3.03 -1.24 -7.01
CA ILE A 121 -1.93 -1.12 -6.04
C ILE A 121 -2.54 -1.23 -4.65
N ALA A 122 -2.22 -2.30 -3.92
CA ALA A 122 -2.68 -2.51 -2.55
C ALA A 122 -1.54 -2.19 -1.58
N LEU A 123 -1.69 -1.12 -0.82
CA LEU A 123 -0.73 -0.65 0.18
C LEU A 123 -1.09 -1.17 1.58
N GLY A 124 -2.38 -1.37 1.86
CA GLY A 124 -2.89 -2.00 3.07
C GLY A 124 -3.29 -3.47 2.88
N PRO A 125 -3.96 -4.07 3.88
CA PRO A 125 -4.50 -5.42 3.77
C PRO A 125 -5.36 -5.56 2.52
N PRO A 126 -5.15 -6.58 1.64
CA PRO A 126 -5.74 -6.63 0.31
C PRO A 126 -7.22 -7.09 0.31
N THR A 127 -7.94 -6.79 1.39
CA THR A 127 -9.33 -7.20 1.63
C THR A 127 -10.29 -6.72 0.54
N ASN A 128 -10.15 -5.45 0.09
CA ASN A 128 -11.01 -4.91 -0.97
C ASN A 128 -10.76 -5.63 -2.30
N VAL A 129 -9.50 -5.90 -2.63
CA VAL A 129 -9.11 -6.63 -3.84
C VAL A 129 -9.63 -8.08 -3.80
N ALA A 130 -9.49 -8.74 -2.65
CA ALA A 130 -9.99 -10.09 -2.45
C ALA A 130 -11.51 -10.17 -2.58
N ARG A 131 -12.25 -9.22 -1.96
CA ARG A 131 -13.71 -9.12 -2.11
C ARG A 131 -14.11 -8.86 -3.56
N LEU A 132 -13.40 -8.00 -4.28
CA LEU A 132 -13.62 -7.76 -5.69
C LEU A 132 -13.53 -9.08 -6.48
N PHE A 133 -12.50 -9.87 -6.26
CA PHE A 133 -12.29 -11.12 -6.99
C PHE A 133 -13.30 -12.20 -6.61
N ARG A 134 -13.66 -12.28 -5.33
CA ARG A 134 -14.65 -13.25 -4.83
C ARG A 134 -16.07 -12.90 -5.27
N ASP A 135 -16.46 -11.64 -5.11
CA ASP A 135 -17.85 -11.21 -5.24
C ASP A 135 -18.18 -10.77 -6.70
N HIS A 136 -17.13 -10.42 -7.50
CA HIS A 136 -17.26 -9.98 -8.89
C HIS A 136 -16.23 -10.66 -9.81
N PRO A 137 -16.26 -12.01 -9.94
CA PRO A 137 -15.24 -12.75 -10.70
C PRO A 137 -15.19 -12.36 -12.19
N GLY A 138 -16.28 -11.84 -12.74
CA GLY A 138 -16.31 -11.33 -14.12
C GLY A 138 -15.40 -10.14 -14.38
N SER A 139 -15.12 -9.33 -13.33
CA SER A 139 -14.27 -8.13 -13.44
C SER A 139 -12.78 -8.46 -13.41
N VAL A 140 -12.40 -9.66 -12.96
CA VAL A 140 -10.99 -10.07 -12.76
C VAL A 140 -10.19 -10.00 -14.07
N LYS A 141 -10.79 -10.34 -15.20
CA LYS A 141 -10.16 -10.33 -16.54
C LYS A 141 -9.71 -8.94 -17.01
N SER A 142 -10.26 -7.88 -16.41
CA SER A 142 -9.92 -6.48 -16.71
C SER A 142 -8.90 -5.90 -15.72
N VAL A 143 -8.42 -6.70 -14.77
CA VAL A 143 -7.28 -6.35 -13.93
C VAL A 143 -6.00 -6.70 -14.69
N GLU A 144 -5.18 -5.69 -14.99
CA GLU A 144 -3.91 -5.90 -15.68
C GLU A 144 -2.91 -6.63 -14.77
N ARG A 145 -2.81 -6.18 -13.53
CA ARG A 145 -2.02 -6.80 -12.45
C ARG A 145 -2.41 -6.23 -11.09
N VAL A 146 -2.04 -6.92 -10.04
CA VAL A 146 -2.08 -6.42 -8.66
C VAL A 146 -0.65 -6.26 -8.15
N VAL A 147 -0.32 -5.12 -7.58
CA VAL A 147 0.97 -4.89 -6.91
C VAL A 147 0.68 -4.68 -5.42
N ILE A 148 1.23 -5.55 -4.58
CA ILE A 148 0.91 -5.58 -3.15
C ILE A 148 2.15 -5.21 -2.34
N MET A 149 2.01 -4.25 -1.42
CA MET A 149 2.91 -4.14 -0.28
C MET A 149 2.53 -5.23 0.72
N GLY A 150 3.42 -6.15 1.00
CA GLY A 150 3.16 -7.18 2.01
C GLY A 150 4.08 -8.39 1.91
N GLY A 151 4.10 -9.15 2.99
CA GLY A 151 4.85 -10.39 3.10
C GLY A 151 6.31 -10.23 3.53
N ALA A 152 6.85 -11.35 4.03
CA ALA A 152 8.25 -11.51 4.42
C ALA A 152 8.67 -12.96 4.13
N LEU A 153 9.68 -13.16 3.28
CA LEU A 153 10.13 -14.49 2.86
C LEU A 153 11.42 -14.92 3.57
N ASP A 154 12.46 -14.13 3.42
CA ASP A 154 13.82 -14.44 3.90
C ASP A 154 14.22 -13.52 5.07
N VAL A 155 13.28 -12.73 5.57
CA VAL A 155 13.44 -11.83 6.73
C VAL A 155 12.33 -12.09 7.73
N PRO A 156 12.52 -11.78 9.02
CA PRO A 156 11.43 -11.83 9.99
C PRO A 156 10.27 -10.93 9.61
N GLY A 157 9.06 -11.30 10.05
CA GLY A 157 7.90 -10.42 10.01
C GLY A 157 8.07 -9.20 10.92
N ASN A 158 7.12 -8.30 10.86
CA ASN A 158 7.12 -7.06 11.66
C ASN A 158 5.98 -7.05 12.73
N VAL A 159 5.06 -7.99 12.67
CA VAL A 159 4.01 -8.21 13.70
C VAL A 159 4.32 -9.46 14.53
N THR A 160 4.67 -10.56 13.88
CA THR A 160 5.20 -11.76 14.49
C THR A 160 6.56 -12.06 13.87
N ASP A 161 7.28 -13.06 14.39
CA ASP A 161 8.53 -13.52 13.77
C ASP A 161 8.33 -14.02 12.33
N TYR A 162 7.11 -14.30 11.93
CA TYR A 162 6.77 -14.93 10.65
C TYR A 162 6.00 -14.04 9.70
N ALA A 163 5.18 -13.11 10.22
CA ALA A 163 4.19 -12.41 9.42
C ALA A 163 4.43 -10.89 9.35
N GLU A 164 4.31 -10.36 8.15
CA GLU A 164 4.25 -8.94 7.86
C GLU A 164 2.80 -8.44 8.06
N PHE A 165 2.65 -7.18 8.47
CA PHE A 165 1.40 -6.61 8.97
C PHE A 165 0.21 -6.71 8.00
N ASN A 166 0.38 -6.39 6.72
CA ASN A 166 -0.72 -6.41 5.75
C ASN A 166 -1.22 -7.84 5.51
N VAL A 167 -0.28 -8.78 5.39
CA VAL A 167 -0.62 -10.21 5.24
C VAL A 167 -1.18 -10.79 6.54
N TRP A 168 -0.63 -10.41 7.68
CA TRP A 168 -1.12 -10.84 8.99
C TRP A 168 -2.55 -10.35 9.26
N SER A 169 -2.87 -9.13 8.83
CA SER A 169 -4.17 -8.50 9.03
C SER A 169 -5.30 -9.18 8.25
N ASP A 170 -5.01 -9.74 7.06
CA ASP A 170 -5.98 -10.54 6.28
C ASP A 170 -5.26 -11.59 5.42
N PRO A 171 -4.79 -12.68 6.03
CA PRO A 171 -4.08 -13.73 5.30
C PRO A 171 -4.98 -14.46 4.30
N GLU A 172 -6.28 -14.60 4.59
CA GLU A 172 -7.25 -15.19 3.66
C GLU A 172 -7.42 -14.32 2.41
N ALA A 173 -7.47 -13.00 2.55
CA ALA A 173 -7.50 -12.09 1.41
C ALA A 173 -6.23 -12.20 0.57
N THR A 174 -5.07 -12.24 1.22
CA THR A 174 -3.78 -12.37 0.53
C THR A 174 -3.71 -13.69 -0.24
N ALA A 175 -4.08 -14.81 0.39
CA ALA A 175 -4.10 -16.13 -0.24
C ALA A 175 -5.05 -16.16 -1.46
N LEU A 176 -6.24 -15.56 -1.32
CA LEU A 176 -7.22 -15.46 -2.41
C LEU A 176 -6.66 -14.65 -3.59
N VAL A 177 -6.03 -13.49 -3.31
CA VAL A 177 -5.47 -12.64 -4.37
C VAL A 177 -4.30 -13.36 -5.06
N PHE A 178 -3.41 -14.02 -4.33
CA PHE A 178 -2.31 -14.78 -4.92
C PHE A 178 -2.84 -15.93 -5.81
N GLY A 179 -3.87 -16.63 -5.38
CA GLY A 179 -4.49 -17.74 -6.11
C GLY A 179 -5.46 -17.32 -7.23
N SER A 180 -5.66 -16.02 -7.47
CA SER A 180 -6.69 -15.50 -8.38
C SER A 180 -6.43 -15.76 -9.86
N GLY A 181 -5.20 -16.08 -10.26
CA GLY A 181 -4.79 -16.19 -11.66
C GLY A 181 -4.46 -14.83 -12.33
N VAL A 182 -4.73 -13.70 -11.67
CA VAL A 182 -4.24 -12.38 -12.09
C VAL A 182 -2.74 -12.29 -11.87
N PRO A 183 -1.96 -11.60 -12.73
CA PRO A 183 -0.57 -11.31 -12.43
C PRO A 183 -0.44 -10.52 -11.12
N VAL A 184 0.26 -11.10 -10.12
CA VAL A 184 0.50 -10.45 -8.82
C VAL A 184 1.98 -10.18 -8.67
N THR A 185 2.31 -8.97 -8.20
CA THR A 185 3.67 -8.59 -7.78
C THR A 185 3.65 -8.34 -6.26
N MET A 186 4.45 -9.07 -5.52
CA MET A 186 4.66 -8.89 -4.09
C MET A 186 5.92 -8.05 -3.85
N VAL A 187 5.77 -6.92 -3.15
CA VAL A 187 6.87 -6.08 -2.67
C VAL A 187 6.94 -6.22 -1.15
N GLY A 188 7.71 -7.19 -0.70
CA GLY A 188 7.77 -7.61 0.70
C GLY A 188 8.81 -6.87 1.53
N SER A 189 8.82 -7.17 2.83
CA SER A 189 9.79 -6.65 3.79
C SER A 189 11.23 -6.93 3.40
N ASP A 190 11.48 -7.96 2.61
CA ASP A 190 12.81 -8.37 2.11
C ASP A 190 13.52 -7.24 1.36
N VAL A 191 12.80 -6.49 0.55
CA VAL A 191 13.32 -5.34 -0.19
C VAL A 191 13.03 -4.01 0.50
N CYS A 192 11.85 -3.86 1.13
CA CYS A 192 11.45 -2.62 1.79
C CYS A 192 12.39 -2.26 2.94
N ASN A 193 12.84 -3.23 3.73
CA ASN A 193 13.77 -3.03 4.85
C ASN A 193 15.13 -2.44 4.44
N GLN A 194 15.46 -2.50 3.15
CA GLN A 194 16.71 -1.95 2.62
C GLN A 194 16.58 -0.45 2.27
N VAL A 195 15.36 0.05 2.01
CA VAL A 195 15.14 1.43 1.55
C VAL A 195 14.72 2.30 2.73
N ARG A 196 15.69 3.06 3.25
CA ARG A 196 15.51 3.91 4.45
C ARG A 196 16.00 5.31 4.21
N ILE A 197 15.24 6.28 4.68
CA ILE A 197 15.67 7.68 4.77
C ILE A 197 15.99 8.02 6.22
N TYR A 198 16.95 8.93 6.41
CA TYR A 198 17.48 9.31 7.71
C TYR A 198 17.38 10.82 7.90
N ALA A 199 17.07 11.27 9.13
CA ALA A 199 16.91 12.69 9.43
C ALA A 199 18.16 13.55 9.14
N ASP A 200 19.34 12.97 9.30
CA ASP A 200 20.64 13.65 9.10
C ASP A 200 21.13 13.61 7.64
N LYS A 201 20.51 12.79 6.79
CA LYS A 201 20.91 12.57 5.38
C LYS A 201 19.87 12.98 4.36
N THR A 202 18.62 13.16 4.78
CA THR A 202 17.52 13.52 3.90
C THR A 202 17.31 15.03 3.93
N PRO A 203 17.22 15.69 2.77
CA PRO A 203 16.88 17.11 2.72
C PRO A 203 15.56 17.41 3.43
N VAL A 204 15.41 18.62 3.91
CA VAL A 204 14.15 19.05 4.53
C VAL A 204 13.05 19.11 3.47
N PRO A 205 11.89 18.46 3.69
CA PRO A 205 10.80 18.49 2.73
C PRO A 205 10.30 19.91 2.42
N VAL A 206 10.07 20.18 1.14
CA VAL A 206 9.54 21.48 0.68
C VAL A 206 8.11 21.67 1.17
N ASN A 207 7.28 20.64 1.05
CA ASN A 207 5.91 20.68 1.56
C ASN A 207 5.90 20.65 3.09
N SER A 208 5.21 21.62 3.71
CA SER A 208 5.20 21.79 5.17
C SER A 208 4.50 20.63 5.92
N VAL A 209 3.53 19.99 5.30
CA VAL A 209 2.81 18.85 5.92
C VAL A 209 3.68 17.61 5.89
N ILE A 210 4.35 17.32 4.77
CA ILE A 210 5.32 16.22 4.66
C ILE A 210 6.47 16.42 5.65
N ARG A 211 6.95 17.66 5.81
CA ARG A 211 7.97 17.99 6.81
C ARG A 211 7.51 17.63 8.21
N ARG A 212 6.34 18.10 8.64
CA ARG A 212 5.79 17.80 9.96
C ARG A 212 5.63 16.29 10.19
N LEU A 213 5.16 15.56 9.15
CA LEU A 213 4.99 14.12 9.20
C LEU A 213 6.34 13.40 9.39
N THR A 214 7.32 13.73 8.56
CA THR A 214 8.65 13.11 8.63
C THR A 214 9.37 13.46 9.92
N GLU A 215 9.28 14.70 10.40
CA GLU A 215 9.84 15.11 11.69
C GLU A 215 9.25 14.32 12.86
N ALA A 216 7.93 14.16 12.89
CA ALA A 216 7.24 13.35 13.91
C ALA A 216 7.72 11.89 13.89
N GLN A 217 7.85 11.29 12.71
CA GLN A 217 8.34 9.93 12.56
C GLN A 217 9.82 9.77 12.94
N TYR A 218 10.66 10.71 12.57
CA TYR A 218 12.07 10.69 12.97
C TYR A 218 12.26 10.76 14.49
N VAL A 219 11.38 11.48 15.20
CA VAL A 219 11.40 11.55 16.67
C VAL A 219 10.92 10.23 17.29
N ALA A 220 9.88 9.61 16.71
CA ALA A 220 9.28 8.39 17.25
C ALA A 220 10.11 7.12 16.98
N ARG A 221 11.03 7.14 16.00
CA ARG A 221 11.71 5.93 15.55
C ARG A 221 13.17 5.85 16.00
N PRO A 222 13.62 4.67 16.46
CA PRO A 222 15.04 4.42 16.77
C PRO A 222 15.93 4.74 15.56
N GLY A 223 17.05 5.44 15.82
CA GLY A 223 17.99 5.84 14.77
C GLY A 223 17.44 6.91 13.82
N ARG A 224 16.31 7.57 14.16
CA ARG A 224 15.70 8.66 13.40
C ARG A 224 15.59 8.36 11.91
N ARG A 225 14.99 7.21 11.61
CA ARG A 225 14.85 6.69 10.24
C ARG A 225 13.40 6.38 9.90
N ILE A 226 13.07 6.42 8.61
CA ILE A 226 11.79 5.97 8.04
C ILE A 226 12.11 4.92 6.97
N THR A 227 11.50 3.76 7.06
CA THR A 227 11.54 2.73 6.02
C THR A 227 10.44 3.01 5.01
N LEU A 228 10.75 2.90 3.72
CA LEU A 228 9.84 3.24 2.63
C LEU A 228 9.12 1.97 2.12
N TYR A 229 8.17 1.42 2.91
CA TYR A 229 7.39 0.24 2.53
C TYR A 229 6.47 0.53 1.34
N ASP A 230 5.43 1.29 1.55
CA ASP A 230 4.44 1.65 0.53
C ASP A 230 5.01 2.50 -0.60
N PRO A 231 5.90 3.50 -0.33
CA PRO A 231 6.53 4.23 -1.42
C PRO A 231 7.28 3.32 -2.39
N LEU A 232 7.99 2.28 -1.91
CA LEU A 232 8.68 1.34 -2.78
C LEU A 232 7.72 0.54 -3.66
N THR A 233 6.55 0.18 -3.14
CA THR A 233 5.50 -0.50 -3.89
C THR A 233 4.97 0.36 -5.04
N VAL A 234 4.73 1.65 -4.79
CA VAL A 234 4.39 2.62 -5.85
C VAL A 234 5.54 2.77 -6.85
N MET A 235 6.80 2.81 -6.38
CA MET A 235 7.98 2.89 -7.26
C MET A 235 8.11 1.68 -8.17
N ALA A 236 7.75 0.48 -7.73
CA ALA A 236 7.78 -0.73 -8.55
C ALA A 236 6.83 -0.63 -9.76
N VAL A 237 5.79 0.21 -9.67
CA VAL A 237 4.89 0.51 -10.79
C VAL A 237 5.40 1.65 -11.66
N THR A 238 5.85 2.75 -11.04
CA THR A 238 6.26 3.97 -11.76
C THR A 238 7.59 3.83 -12.48
N ARG A 239 8.48 3.02 -11.94
CA ARG A 239 9.80 2.75 -12.51
C ARG A 239 10.14 1.25 -12.46
N PRO A 240 9.57 0.44 -13.36
CA PRO A 240 9.94 -0.96 -13.49
C PRO A 240 11.48 -1.08 -13.63
N GLY A 241 12.09 -1.96 -12.86
CA GLY A 241 13.54 -2.10 -12.79
C GLY A 241 14.17 -1.49 -11.53
N ILE A 242 13.45 -0.68 -10.76
CA ILE A 242 13.88 -0.28 -9.40
C ILE A 242 13.97 -1.51 -8.47
N VAL A 243 13.12 -2.50 -8.70
CA VAL A 243 13.17 -3.81 -8.06
C VAL A 243 13.43 -4.90 -9.10
N LYS A 244 14.21 -5.92 -8.73
CA LYS A 244 14.32 -7.16 -9.52
C LYS A 244 13.19 -8.07 -9.08
N LEU A 245 12.46 -8.61 -10.06
CA LEU A 245 11.36 -9.55 -9.83
C LEU A 245 11.82 -10.97 -10.15
N GLU A 246 11.40 -11.93 -9.32
CA GLU A 246 11.56 -13.35 -9.57
C GLU A 246 10.20 -14.03 -9.50
N ARG A 247 9.94 -14.96 -10.42
CA ARG A 247 8.73 -15.75 -10.46
C ARG A 247 8.84 -16.89 -9.48
N LEU A 248 8.08 -16.83 -8.37
CA LEU A 248 8.15 -17.79 -7.27
C LEU A 248 6.77 -18.35 -6.95
N SER A 249 6.75 -19.60 -6.48
CA SER A 249 5.56 -20.23 -5.93
C SER A 249 5.45 -19.92 -4.43
N ILE A 250 4.43 -19.14 -4.06
CA ILE A 250 4.25 -18.60 -2.70
C ILE A 250 2.92 -19.06 -2.11
N ALA A 251 3.00 -19.60 -0.90
CA ALA A 251 1.83 -19.88 -0.06
C ALA A 251 1.73 -18.87 1.09
N VAL A 252 0.50 -18.63 1.53
CA VAL A 252 0.18 -17.85 2.73
C VAL A 252 -0.41 -18.81 3.76
N ASP A 253 0.10 -18.77 5.00
CA ASP A 253 -0.44 -19.56 6.08
C ASP A 253 -1.72 -18.90 6.62
N VAL A 254 -2.85 -19.58 6.43
CA VAL A 254 -4.17 -19.17 6.91
C VAL A 254 -4.65 -19.99 8.12
N SER A 255 -3.83 -20.92 8.60
CA SER A 255 -4.16 -21.74 9.77
C SER A 255 -4.15 -20.92 11.06
N ASP A 256 -4.86 -21.40 12.07
CA ASP A 256 -4.73 -20.83 13.40
C ASP A 256 -3.39 -21.26 14.01
N GLY A 257 -2.63 -20.30 14.51
CA GLY A 257 -1.34 -20.58 15.14
C GLY A 257 -0.32 -19.47 15.00
N PRO A 258 0.92 -19.70 15.46
CA PRO A 258 1.95 -18.67 15.51
C PRO A 258 2.45 -18.24 14.10
N GLU A 259 2.30 -19.10 13.11
CA GLU A 259 2.71 -18.82 11.72
C GLU A 259 1.61 -18.19 10.86
N ARG A 260 0.42 -17.93 11.42
CA ARG A 260 -0.68 -17.28 10.67
C ARG A 260 -0.20 -15.98 10.02
N GLY A 261 -0.47 -15.85 8.72
CA GLY A 261 0.00 -14.73 7.90
C GLY A 261 1.43 -14.88 7.37
N ARG A 262 2.13 -15.98 7.64
CA ARG A 262 3.43 -16.27 7.05
C ARG A 262 3.32 -16.45 5.55
N THR A 263 4.14 -15.73 4.80
CA THR A 263 4.41 -16.01 3.40
C THR A 263 5.63 -16.93 3.29
N ARG A 264 5.53 -17.99 2.49
CA ARG A 264 6.65 -18.90 2.27
C ARG A 264 6.70 -19.45 0.86
N ARG A 265 7.90 -19.85 0.42
CA ARG A 265 8.05 -20.63 -0.82
C ARG A 265 7.43 -22.01 -0.59
N ASP A 266 6.53 -22.40 -1.48
CA ASP A 266 5.84 -23.68 -1.42
C ASP A 266 5.48 -24.15 -2.84
N PRO A 267 5.88 -25.37 -3.24
CA PRO A 267 5.55 -25.89 -4.57
C PRO A 267 4.05 -25.93 -4.90
N ALA A 268 3.20 -26.01 -3.86
CA ALA A 268 1.74 -25.97 -3.99
C ALA A 268 1.16 -24.52 -3.94
N GLY A 269 2.01 -23.52 -3.77
CA GLY A 269 1.61 -22.12 -3.69
C GLY A 269 1.23 -21.54 -5.03
N ALA A 270 0.80 -20.29 -5.01
CA ALA A 270 0.49 -19.53 -6.21
C ALA A 270 1.77 -18.98 -6.87
N MET A 271 1.86 -19.07 -8.19
CA MET A 271 2.97 -18.51 -8.96
C MET A 271 2.78 -16.98 -9.11
N ILE A 272 3.61 -16.21 -8.40
CA ILE A 272 3.57 -14.75 -8.42
C ILE A 272 4.96 -14.15 -8.68
N ASP A 273 5.01 -12.89 -9.05
CA ASP A 273 6.27 -12.15 -9.14
C ASP A 273 6.61 -11.57 -7.77
N VAL A 274 7.83 -11.80 -7.30
CA VAL A 274 8.31 -11.35 -5.99
C VAL A 274 9.51 -10.43 -6.18
N ALA A 275 9.48 -9.27 -5.53
CA ALA A 275 10.64 -8.37 -5.49
C ALA A 275 11.72 -8.98 -4.58
N THR A 276 12.88 -9.33 -5.16
CA THR A 276 13.99 -9.99 -4.45
C THR A 276 15.21 -9.08 -4.26
N CYS A 277 15.36 -8.05 -5.10
CA CYS A 277 16.41 -7.05 -4.96
C CYS A 277 15.86 -5.65 -5.25
N VAL A 278 16.52 -4.63 -4.71
CA VAL A 278 16.15 -3.22 -4.93
C VAL A 278 17.40 -2.37 -5.21
N ASP A 279 17.30 -1.45 -6.17
CA ASP A 279 18.27 -0.37 -6.32
C ASP A 279 17.95 0.73 -5.29
N VAL A 280 18.55 0.63 -4.12
CA VAL A 280 18.33 1.54 -2.98
C VAL A 280 18.65 2.98 -3.36
N LYS A 281 19.71 3.21 -4.15
CA LYS A 281 20.11 4.56 -4.55
C LYS A 281 19.08 5.19 -5.49
N ALA A 282 18.61 4.45 -6.47
CA ALA A 282 17.57 4.91 -7.38
C ALA A 282 16.24 5.15 -6.63
N ALA A 283 15.86 4.27 -5.70
CA ALA A 283 14.66 4.41 -4.90
C ALA A 283 14.69 5.67 -4.01
N ILE A 284 15.78 5.89 -3.27
CA ILE A 284 15.95 7.11 -2.45
C ILE A 284 16.00 8.36 -3.32
N GLY A 285 16.66 8.31 -4.48
CA GLY A 285 16.70 9.42 -5.43
C GLY A 285 15.31 9.81 -5.93
N LEU A 286 14.52 8.83 -6.38
CA LEU A 286 13.15 9.04 -6.85
C LEU A 286 12.23 9.58 -5.74
N PHE A 287 12.35 9.03 -4.52
CA PHE A 287 11.62 9.51 -3.36
C PHE A 287 11.96 10.96 -3.04
N THR A 288 13.26 11.28 -3.03
CA THR A 288 13.73 12.65 -2.77
C THR A 288 13.19 13.63 -3.80
N GLU A 289 13.26 13.29 -5.07
CA GLU A 289 12.75 14.12 -6.17
C GLU A 289 11.24 14.38 -6.03
N ARG A 290 10.44 13.31 -5.82
CA ARG A 290 8.98 13.39 -5.91
C ARG A 290 8.27 13.74 -4.62
N VAL A 291 8.84 13.39 -3.47
CA VAL A 291 8.21 13.61 -2.16
C VAL A 291 8.89 14.72 -1.40
N ILE A 292 10.23 14.65 -1.25
CA ILE A 292 10.96 15.62 -0.44
C ILE A 292 11.03 16.99 -1.14
N GLN A 293 11.32 17.00 -2.43
CA GLN A 293 11.42 18.22 -3.27
C GLN A 293 10.14 18.47 -4.07
N GLY A 294 9.18 17.55 -3.99
CA GLY A 294 7.91 17.62 -4.72
C GLY A 294 7.10 18.85 -4.33
N ARG A 295 6.40 19.40 -5.31
CA ARG A 295 5.43 20.50 -5.13
C ARG A 295 4.02 19.93 -5.33
N PHE A 296 3.13 20.26 -4.43
CA PHE A 296 1.74 19.83 -4.41
C PHE A 296 0.80 21.03 -4.43
#